data_0591ab25dca5d5b11e930dc9b21fea34
#
_entry.id   0591ab25dca5d5b11e930dc9b21fea34
#
_cell.length_a   1.000
_cell.length_b   1.000
_cell.length_c   1.000
_cell.angle_alpha   90.00
_cell.angle_beta   90.00
_cell.angle_gamma   90.00
#
_symmetry.space_group_name_H-M   'P 1'
#
loop_
_entity.id
_entity.type
_entity.pdbx_description
1 polymer ?
#
loop_
_entity_poly.entity_id
_entity_poly.type
_entity_poly.pdbx_seq_one_letter_code
_entity_poly.pdbx_strand_id
1 'polypeptide(L)'
;MRTLVLLFSFLFSLLSLTTSAQVLYRISGNSAAAPSYILATNRTVDMTFLDTIPNVFKCYSACNKVITEFAMQDYEAIAALRQAALLPDSVRLHNFYSDAQYQEIDEALRINLGMGLDKLGRMKPSYLTEMYRNELLKKWLNYDEDRSMETFFENVAAQSNIPVYGLDDIGETMYMLFDREPFHWQCEELYKVIEHPDKEVRQERTLREMYLYGRLSDMAYQIKGPDNSTSISFSDYKVYSQRNKVWVKRLTPYLKDGKAFITLNAIYLGGEDGLLAQLKAAGFRVKSVN
;
A
#
# COMPACT_ATOMS: atom_id res chain seq x y z
N MET A 1 -70.16 4.14 -23.16
CA MET A 1 -68.71 4.14 -23.60
C MET A 1 -67.87 4.17 -22.35
N ARG A 2 -67.28 3.01 -21.98
CA ARG A 2 -66.40 2.87 -20.80
C ARG A 2 -64.95 2.86 -21.30
N THR A 3 -64.22 3.90 -20.96
CA THR A 3 -62.81 4.05 -21.31
C THR A 3 -61.96 3.26 -20.32
N LEU A 4 -61.31 2.23 -20.77
CA LEU A 4 -60.39 1.38 -20.02
C LEU A 4 -59.02 2.09 -19.92
N VAL A 5 -58.66 2.54 -18.73
CA VAL A 5 -57.34 3.08 -18.44
C VAL A 5 -56.45 1.91 -18.04
N LEU A 6 -55.54 1.51 -18.93
CA LEU A 6 -54.46 0.56 -18.66
C LEU A 6 -53.31 1.27 -17.91
N LEU A 7 -53.22 1.05 -16.61
CA LEU A 7 -52.05 1.41 -15.81
C LEU A 7 -50.90 0.45 -16.13
N PHE A 8 -49.94 0.94 -16.88
CA PHE A 8 -48.66 0.21 -17.10
C PHE A 8 -47.79 0.50 -15.88
N SER A 9 -47.80 -0.42 -14.90
CA SER A 9 -46.86 -0.41 -13.78
C SER A 9 -45.50 -0.85 -14.30
N PHE A 10 -44.63 0.12 -14.58
CA PHE A 10 -43.22 -0.12 -14.89
C PHE A 10 -42.53 -0.45 -13.56
N LEU A 11 -42.42 -1.76 -13.25
CA LEU A 11 -41.65 -2.26 -12.14
C LEU A 11 -40.15 -2.15 -12.50
N PHE A 12 -39.58 -0.99 -12.18
CA PHE A 12 -38.15 -0.80 -12.23
C PHE A 12 -37.54 -1.64 -11.08
N SER A 13 -37.19 -2.90 -11.35
CA SER A 13 -36.36 -3.69 -10.48
C SER A 13 -35.00 -3.00 -10.42
N LEU A 14 -34.77 -2.23 -9.37
CA LEU A 14 -33.45 -1.80 -8.93
C LEU A 14 -32.65 -3.07 -8.60
N LEU A 15 -32.04 -3.67 -9.62
CA LEU A 15 -30.89 -4.53 -9.41
C LEU A 15 -29.81 -3.63 -8.79
N SER A 16 -29.74 -3.66 -7.47
CA SER A 16 -28.57 -3.19 -6.75
C SER A 16 -27.42 -4.08 -7.22
N LEU A 17 -26.76 -3.67 -8.30
CA LEU A 17 -25.43 -4.18 -8.65
C LEU A 17 -24.55 -3.78 -7.46
N THR A 18 -24.41 -4.67 -6.51
CA THR A 18 -23.30 -4.61 -5.55
C THR A 18 -22.03 -4.73 -6.39
N THR A 19 -21.51 -3.61 -6.83
CA THR A 19 -20.20 -3.55 -7.46
C THR A 19 -19.21 -3.91 -6.38
N SER A 20 -18.88 -5.21 -6.28
CA SER A 20 -17.75 -5.66 -5.49
C SER A 20 -16.51 -4.91 -5.98
N ALA A 21 -15.71 -4.43 -5.04
CA ALA A 21 -14.48 -3.73 -5.36
C ALA A 21 -13.60 -4.61 -6.26
N GLN A 22 -13.23 -4.09 -7.43
CA GLN A 22 -12.35 -4.82 -8.36
C GLN A 22 -10.91 -4.70 -7.89
N VAL A 23 -10.53 -5.49 -6.89
CA VAL A 23 -9.20 -5.48 -6.27
C VAL A 23 -8.45 -6.81 -6.44
N LEU A 24 -9.12 -7.85 -6.97
CA LEU A 24 -8.52 -9.16 -7.24
C LEU A 24 -8.46 -9.43 -8.76
N TYR A 25 -7.28 -9.83 -9.25
CA TYR A 25 -7.01 -10.02 -10.66
C TYR A 25 -6.39 -11.40 -10.94
N ARG A 26 -6.86 -12.05 -11.99
CA ARG A 26 -6.29 -13.30 -12.52
C ARG A 26 -5.28 -12.96 -13.61
N ILE A 27 -4.09 -13.51 -13.49
CA ILE A 27 -3.00 -13.38 -14.46
C ILE A 27 -2.81 -14.73 -15.18
N SER A 28 -2.76 -14.70 -16.52
CA SER A 28 -2.62 -15.91 -17.35
C SER A 28 -2.05 -15.56 -18.73
N GLY A 29 -1.83 -16.54 -19.58
CA GLY A 29 -1.23 -16.32 -20.91
C GLY A 29 0.29 -16.17 -20.83
N ASN A 30 0.93 -15.71 -21.92
CA ASN A 30 2.37 -15.55 -22.00
C ASN A 30 3.16 -16.82 -21.58
N SER A 31 2.68 -18.00 -22.02
CA SER A 31 3.25 -19.32 -21.66
C SER A 31 3.19 -19.67 -20.17
N ALA A 32 2.30 -19.04 -19.38
CA ALA A 32 2.07 -19.43 -18.00
C ALA A 32 1.50 -20.84 -17.90
N ALA A 33 2.12 -21.71 -17.09
CA ALA A 33 1.70 -23.09 -16.88
C ALA A 33 0.33 -23.20 -16.18
N ALA A 34 0.04 -22.24 -15.30
CA ALA A 34 -1.24 -22.12 -14.59
C ALA A 34 -1.54 -20.65 -14.27
N PRO A 35 -2.79 -20.30 -13.94
CA PRO A 35 -3.13 -18.96 -13.48
C PRO A 35 -2.43 -18.60 -12.17
N SER A 36 -2.08 -17.33 -12.04
CA SER A 36 -1.70 -16.66 -10.81
C SER A 36 -2.70 -15.55 -10.48
N TYR A 37 -2.67 -15.02 -9.28
CA TYR A 37 -3.61 -13.99 -8.85
C TYR A 37 -2.87 -12.84 -8.18
N ILE A 38 -3.34 -11.61 -8.44
CA ILE A 38 -2.87 -10.40 -7.76
C ILE A 38 -4.03 -9.81 -6.99
N LEU A 39 -3.85 -9.65 -5.69
CA LEU A 39 -4.72 -8.91 -4.81
C LEU A 39 -4.10 -7.54 -4.54
N ALA A 40 -4.84 -6.48 -4.89
CA ALA A 40 -4.55 -5.15 -4.41
C ALA A 40 -4.84 -5.09 -2.91
N THR A 41 -3.93 -4.58 -2.10
CA THR A 41 -4.11 -4.43 -0.65
C THR A 41 -4.07 -2.97 -0.24
N ASN A 42 -4.57 -2.68 0.96
CA ASN A 42 -4.43 -1.38 1.59
C ASN A 42 -4.22 -1.58 3.10
N ARG A 43 -3.15 -0.99 3.64
CA ARG A 43 -2.73 -1.21 5.04
C ARG A 43 -3.76 -0.76 6.08
N THR A 44 -4.57 0.25 5.76
CA THR A 44 -5.57 0.81 6.68
C THR A 44 -6.92 0.10 6.61
N VAL A 45 -7.05 -0.95 5.81
CA VAL A 45 -8.27 -1.75 5.65
C VAL A 45 -8.16 -3.03 6.46
N ASP A 46 -9.16 -3.27 7.32
CA ASP A 46 -9.25 -4.48 8.15
C ASP A 46 -9.38 -5.75 7.29
N MET A 47 -8.77 -6.84 7.74
CA MET A 47 -8.78 -8.13 7.05
C MET A 47 -10.19 -8.69 6.81
N THR A 48 -11.20 -8.28 7.59
CA THR A 48 -12.60 -8.69 7.34
C THR A 48 -13.13 -8.21 6.00
N PHE A 49 -12.51 -7.19 5.38
CA PHE A 49 -12.84 -6.80 4.02
C PHE A 49 -12.59 -7.91 3.00
N LEU A 50 -11.67 -8.83 3.27
CA LEU A 50 -11.40 -9.99 2.41
C LEU A 50 -12.65 -10.84 2.18
N ASP A 51 -13.56 -10.93 3.15
CA ASP A 51 -14.82 -11.68 3.04
C ASP A 51 -15.77 -11.06 1.99
N THR A 52 -15.58 -9.80 1.64
CA THR A 52 -16.36 -9.09 0.61
C THR A 52 -15.79 -9.26 -0.79
N ILE A 53 -14.56 -9.78 -0.93
CA ILE A 53 -13.88 -9.96 -2.22
C ILE A 53 -14.24 -11.34 -2.78
N PRO A 54 -14.97 -11.43 -3.91
CA PRO A 54 -15.40 -12.70 -4.46
C PRO A 54 -14.21 -13.63 -4.74
N ASN A 55 -14.35 -14.88 -4.32
CA ASN A 55 -13.40 -15.95 -4.60
C ASN A 55 -11.96 -15.73 -4.09
N VAL A 56 -11.67 -14.75 -3.23
CA VAL A 56 -10.29 -14.46 -2.79
C VAL A 56 -9.62 -15.68 -2.16
N PHE A 57 -10.27 -16.33 -1.21
CA PHE A 57 -9.73 -17.53 -0.54
C PHE A 57 -9.62 -18.74 -1.47
N LYS A 58 -10.54 -18.88 -2.43
CA LYS A 58 -10.46 -19.92 -3.46
C LYS A 58 -9.26 -19.69 -4.39
N CYS A 59 -9.01 -18.45 -4.77
CA CYS A 59 -7.84 -18.07 -5.57
C CYS A 59 -6.54 -18.30 -4.81
N TYR A 60 -6.50 -17.95 -3.52
CA TYR A 60 -5.36 -18.23 -2.65
C TYR A 60 -5.08 -19.73 -2.54
N SER A 61 -6.11 -20.53 -2.23
CA SER A 61 -5.98 -22.00 -2.08
C SER A 61 -5.56 -22.71 -3.38
N ALA A 62 -5.72 -22.09 -4.55
CA ALA A 62 -5.24 -22.62 -5.82
C ALA A 62 -3.75 -22.35 -6.07
N CYS A 63 -3.09 -21.58 -5.16
CA CYS A 63 -1.70 -21.17 -5.27
C CYS A 63 -0.81 -21.99 -4.33
N ASN A 64 0.48 -22.03 -4.62
CA ASN A 64 1.48 -22.77 -3.85
C ASN A 64 2.66 -21.88 -3.39
N LYS A 65 2.57 -20.59 -3.61
CA LYS A 65 3.53 -19.56 -3.17
C LYS A 65 2.82 -18.22 -3.00
N VAL A 66 3.31 -17.41 -2.07
CA VAL A 66 2.90 -16.02 -1.89
C VAL A 66 4.05 -15.10 -2.33
N ILE A 67 3.71 -14.00 -2.98
CA ILE A 67 4.67 -12.97 -3.37
C ILE A 67 4.15 -11.64 -2.83
N THR A 68 5.01 -10.91 -2.14
CA THR A 68 4.74 -9.60 -1.55
C THR A 68 5.79 -8.58 -1.98
N GLU A 69 5.63 -7.33 -1.59
CA GLU A 69 6.64 -6.30 -1.87
C GLU A 69 7.97 -6.64 -1.24
N PHE A 70 7.94 -6.94 0.05
CA PHE A 70 9.09 -7.34 0.85
C PHE A 70 8.67 -8.43 1.84
N ALA A 71 9.39 -9.56 1.87
CA ALA A 71 9.08 -10.67 2.78
C ALA A 71 9.53 -10.33 4.21
N MET A 72 8.56 -10.02 5.09
CA MET A 72 8.80 -9.59 6.48
C MET A 72 9.23 -10.73 7.42
N GLN A 73 9.44 -11.94 6.91
CA GLN A 73 9.79 -13.11 7.73
C GLN A 73 11.30 -13.35 7.84
N ASP A 74 12.11 -12.55 7.16
CA ASP A 74 13.56 -12.59 7.26
C ASP A 74 14.03 -11.75 8.45
N TYR A 75 14.37 -12.41 9.56
CA TYR A 75 14.85 -11.75 10.78
C TYR A 75 16.14 -10.94 10.58
N GLU A 76 17.04 -11.39 9.71
CA GLU A 76 18.28 -10.66 9.42
C GLU A 76 17.98 -9.39 8.64
N ALA A 77 17.07 -9.46 7.68
CA ALA A 77 16.61 -8.30 6.93
C ALA A 77 15.89 -7.28 7.85
N ILE A 78 15.04 -7.73 8.77
CA ILE A 78 14.39 -6.85 9.75
C ILE A 78 15.43 -6.18 10.67
N ALA A 79 16.44 -6.92 11.14
CA ALA A 79 17.51 -6.34 11.95
C ALA A 79 18.31 -5.30 11.17
N ALA A 80 18.61 -5.55 9.90
CA ALA A 80 19.28 -4.59 9.01
C ALA A 80 18.43 -3.33 8.78
N LEU A 81 17.12 -3.46 8.57
CA LEU A 81 16.19 -2.33 8.46
C LEU A 81 16.19 -1.47 9.72
N ARG A 82 16.13 -2.08 10.91
CA ARG A 82 16.18 -1.35 12.19
C ARG A 82 17.48 -0.56 12.34
N GLN A 83 18.61 -1.15 11.93
CA GLN A 83 19.91 -0.47 11.97
C GLN A 83 19.97 0.67 10.93
N ALA A 84 19.42 0.47 9.74
CA ALA A 84 19.37 1.48 8.68
C ALA A 84 18.47 2.68 9.04
N ALA A 85 17.51 2.50 9.94
CA ALA A 85 16.66 3.56 10.44
C ALA A 85 17.38 4.53 11.40
N LEU A 86 18.61 4.21 11.83
CA LEU A 86 19.38 5.04 12.76
C LEU A 86 20.22 6.10 12.03
N LEU A 87 20.37 7.24 12.66
CA LEU A 87 21.30 8.29 12.25
C LEU A 87 22.74 7.90 12.58
N PRO A 88 23.71 8.34 11.76
CA PRO A 88 25.12 8.30 12.13
C PRO A 88 25.39 8.97 13.49
N ASP A 89 26.40 8.50 14.20
CA ASP A 89 26.72 9.03 15.53
C ASP A 89 27.08 10.52 15.55
N SER A 90 27.53 11.06 14.42
CA SER A 90 27.89 12.47 14.24
C SER A 90 26.69 13.39 13.99
N VAL A 91 25.49 12.84 13.68
CA VAL A 91 24.32 13.61 13.30
C VAL A 91 23.38 13.78 14.49
N ARG A 92 22.88 14.99 14.69
CA ARG A 92 21.87 15.34 15.71
C ARG A 92 20.73 16.10 15.07
N LEU A 93 19.49 15.65 15.27
CA LEU A 93 18.30 16.30 14.71
C LEU A 93 18.16 17.77 15.13
N HIS A 94 18.56 18.11 16.33
CA HIS A 94 18.53 19.50 16.83
C HIS A 94 19.25 20.50 15.91
N ASN A 95 20.25 20.06 15.13
CA ASN A 95 20.99 20.94 14.22
C ASN A 95 20.20 21.30 12.95
N PHE A 96 19.05 20.70 12.70
CA PHE A 96 18.24 20.86 11.50
C PHE A 96 16.90 21.55 11.74
N TYR A 97 16.62 21.89 13.00
CA TYR A 97 15.40 22.58 13.41
C TYR A 97 15.74 23.78 14.30
N SER A 98 14.89 24.78 14.30
CA SER A 98 14.92 25.79 15.36
C SER A 98 14.54 25.17 16.70
N ASP A 99 14.89 25.81 17.80
CA ASP A 99 14.52 25.33 19.16
C ASP A 99 13.00 25.15 19.30
N ALA A 100 12.21 26.07 18.71
CA ALA A 100 10.75 25.97 18.72
C ALA A 100 10.25 24.74 17.94
N GLN A 101 10.74 24.53 16.73
CA GLN A 101 10.38 23.35 15.91
C GLN A 101 10.78 22.03 16.60
N TYR A 102 11.98 22.01 17.20
CA TYR A 102 12.46 20.84 17.92
C TYR A 102 11.56 20.49 19.11
N GLN A 103 11.11 21.51 19.86
CA GLN A 103 10.17 21.32 20.96
C GLN A 103 8.79 20.85 20.48
N GLU A 104 8.26 21.42 19.38
CA GLU A 104 6.98 21.00 18.79
C GLU A 104 7.04 19.55 18.33
N ILE A 105 8.15 19.13 17.69
CA ILE A 105 8.36 17.75 17.28
C ILE A 105 8.41 16.83 18.51
N ASP A 106 9.18 17.20 19.55
CA ASP A 106 9.31 16.41 20.77
C ASP A 106 7.96 16.21 21.46
N GLU A 107 7.18 17.27 21.59
CA GLU A 107 5.85 17.24 22.20
C GLU A 107 4.87 16.38 21.37
N ALA A 108 4.84 16.55 20.05
CA ALA A 108 3.98 15.77 19.16
C ALA A 108 4.31 14.27 19.20
N LEU A 109 5.58 13.91 19.25
CA LEU A 109 6.02 12.53 19.38
C LEU A 109 5.64 11.95 20.75
N ARG A 110 5.83 12.71 21.85
CA ARG A 110 5.39 12.27 23.20
C ARG A 110 3.90 12.02 23.27
N ILE A 111 3.09 12.91 22.71
CA ILE A 111 1.62 12.79 22.73
C ILE A 111 1.15 11.57 21.92
N ASN A 112 1.73 11.32 20.75
CA ASN A 112 1.24 10.31 19.84
C ASN A 112 1.98 8.96 19.94
N LEU A 113 3.28 8.95 20.26
CA LEU A 113 4.10 7.74 20.37
C LEU A 113 4.44 7.36 21.81
N GLY A 114 4.13 8.23 22.80
CA GLY A 114 4.52 8.04 24.20
C GLY A 114 6.02 8.25 24.46
N MET A 115 6.79 8.67 23.47
CA MET A 115 8.25 8.86 23.55
C MET A 115 8.66 10.12 22.81
N GLY A 116 9.56 10.90 23.38
CA GLY A 116 10.10 12.11 22.78
C GLY A 116 11.46 11.89 22.11
N LEU A 117 12.04 12.99 21.62
CA LEU A 117 13.34 13.00 20.96
C LEU A 117 14.52 12.62 21.86
N ASP A 118 14.33 12.64 23.19
CA ASP A 118 15.31 12.08 24.15
C ASP A 118 15.57 10.59 23.89
N LYS A 119 14.56 9.85 23.43
CA LYS A 119 14.65 8.42 23.08
C LYS A 119 14.71 8.19 21.57
N LEU A 120 13.97 8.98 20.80
CA LEU A 120 13.79 8.78 19.36
C LEU A 120 14.76 9.61 18.49
N GLY A 121 15.47 10.58 19.06
CA GLY A 121 16.32 11.52 18.30
C GLY A 121 17.53 10.92 17.59
N ARG A 122 17.74 9.61 17.71
CA ARG A 122 18.72 8.84 16.93
C ARG A 122 18.13 8.20 15.66
N MET A 123 16.82 8.32 15.47
CA MET A 123 16.16 7.76 14.30
C MET A 123 16.16 8.76 13.15
N LYS A 124 16.21 8.25 11.91
CA LYS A 124 16.06 9.08 10.69
C LYS A 124 14.69 9.76 10.68
N PRO A 125 14.59 11.02 10.20
CA PRO A 125 13.30 11.71 10.13
C PRO A 125 12.26 10.98 9.30
N SER A 126 12.64 10.32 8.21
CA SER A 126 11.72 9.49 7.40
C SER A 126 11.07 8.39 8.24
N TYR A 127 11.82 7.73 9.11
CA TYR A 127 11.29 6.70 10.00
C TYR A 127 10.37 7.28 11.07
N LEU A 128 10.76 8.41 11.68
CA LEU A 128 9.91 9.13 12.64
C LEU A 128 8.58 9.58 12.00
N THR A 129 8.65 10.06 10.76
CA THR A 129 7.46 10.45 9.98
C THR A 129 6.49 9.29 9.81
N GLU A 130 6.98 8.11 9.43
CA GLU A 130 6.14 6.93 9.26
C GLU A 130 5.58 6.41 10.59
N MET A 131 6.38 6.39 11.67
CA MET A 131 5.88 6.06 13.01
C MET A 131 4.74 7.01 13.44
N TYR A 132 4.94 8.31 13.26
CA TYR A 132 3.95 9.32 13.61
C TYR A 132 2.67 9.20 12.77
N ARG A 133 2.81 9.05 11.44
CA ARG A 133 1.68 8.79 10.53
C ARG A 133 0.88 7.56 10.95
N ASN A 134 1.55 6.45 11.24
CA ASN A 134 0.89 5.22 11.67
C ASN A 134 0.01 5.43 12.89
N GLU A 135 0.52 6.09 13.93
CA GLU A 135 -0.26 6.35 15.13
C GLU A 135 -1.43 7.33 14.89
N LEU A 136 -1.23 8.35 14.05
CA LEU A 136 -2.33 9.20 13.60
C LEU A 136 -3.43 8.39 12.90
N LEU A 137 -3.05 7.54 11.96
CA LEU A 137 -4.00 6.76 11.18
C LEU A 137 -4.72 5.73 12.04
N LYS A 138 -4.04 5.04 12.96
CA LYS A 138 -4.68 4.16 13.95
C LYS A 138 -5.76 4.90 14.73
N LYS A 139 -5.43 6.07 15.26
CA LYS A 139 -6.33 6.89 16.06
C LYS A 139 -7.52 7.44 15.26
N TRP A 140 -7.29 7.97 14.07
CA TRP A 140 -8.30 8.71 13.31
C TRP A 140 -9.10 7.87 12.32
N LEU A 141 -8.54 6.77 11.83
CA LEU A 141 -9.23 5.82 10.94
C LEU A 141 -9.73 4.59 11.68
N ASN A 142 -9.43 4.48 12.97
CA ASN A 142 -9.83 3.35 13.83
C ASN A 142 -9.47 2.01 13.18
N TYR A 143 -8.23 1.87 12.72
CA TYR A 143 -7.74 0.61 12.19
C TYR A 143 -6.74 -0.03 13.17
N ASP A 144 -6.67 -1.35 13.10
CA ASP A 144 -5.73 -2.16 13.85
C ASP A 144 -4.69 -2.74 12.88
N GLU A 145 -3.42 -2.45 13.12
CA GLU A 145 -2.30 -2.89 12.28
C GLU A 145 -2.19 -4.43 12.24
N ASP A 146 -2.45 -5.08 13.38
CA ASP A 146 -2.43 -6.55 13.49
C ASP A 146 -3.57 -7.21 12.72
N ARG A 147 -4.59 -6.44 12.35
CA ARG A 147 -5.74 -6.85 11.56
C ARG A 147 -5.73 -6.30 10.14
N SER A 148 -4.62 -5.75 9.69
CA SER A 148 -4.49 -5.26 8.32
C SER A 148 -4.59 -6.41 7.30
N MET A 149 -5.34 -6.18 6.23
CA MET A 149 -5.42 -7.14 5.12
C MET A 149 -4.10 -7.29 4.36
N GLU A 150 -3.17 -6.34 4.49
CA GLU A 150 -1.94 -6.30 3.74
C GLU A 150 -1.01 -7.49 4.07
N THR A 151 -0.90 -7.83 5.35
CA THR A 151 -0.04 -8.90 5.83
C THR A 151 -0.76 -10.24 6.02
N PHE A 152 -2.08 -10.27 5.85
CA PHE A 152 -2.91 -11.45 6.15
C PHE A 152 -2.42 -12.72 5.43
N PHE A 153 -2.27 -12.67 4.10
CA PHE A 153 -1.90 -13.87 3.33
C PHE A 153 -0.44 -14.28 3.52
N GLU A 154 0.46 -13.35 3.81
CA GLU A 154 1.83 -13.65 4.19
C GLU A 154 1.88 -14.42 5.52
N ASN A 155 1.13 -13.97 6.52
CA ASN A 155 1.05 -14.63 7.82
C ASN A 155 0.41 -16.02 7.71
N VAL A 156 -0.66 -16.18 6.94
CA VAL A 156 -1.29 -17.50 6.69
C VAL A 156 -0.34 -18.44 5.94
N ALA A 157 0.39 -17.93 4.97
CA ALA A 157 1.37 -18.71 4.21
C ALA A 157 2.49 -19.24 5.12
N ALA A 158 3.02 -18.40 6.01
CA ALA A 158 4.03 -18.80 6.98
C ALA A 158 3.56 -19.92 7.91
N GLN A 159 2.36 -19.77 8.46
CA GLN A 159 1.76 -20.78 9.33
C GLN A 159 1.49 -22.12 8.61
N SER A 160 1.31 -22.07 7.29
CA SER A 160 1.03 -23.23 6.44
C SER A 160 2.26 -23.79 5.72
N ASN A 161 3.47 -23.27 6.00
CA ASN A 161 4.72 -23.61 5.31
C ASN A 161 4.64 -23.40 3.78
N ILE A 162 3.84 -22.45 3.33
CA ILE A 162 3.82 -22.01 1.94
C ILE A 162 4.94 -20.97 1.75
N PRO A 163 5.83 -21.11 0.74
CA PRO A 163 6.94 -20.19 0.56
C PRO A 163 6.44 -18.76 0.25
N VAL A 164 7.08 -17.78 0.90
CA VAL A 164 6.85 -16.35 0.71
C VAL A 164 8.09 -15.72 0.07
N TYR A 165 7.90 -14.92 -0.96
CA TYR A 165 8.97 -14.23 -1.69
C TYR A 165 8.72 -12.72 -1.73
N GLY A 166 9.75 -11.93 -1.50
CA GLY A 166 9.74 -10.48 -1.71
C GLY A 166 10.07 -10.11 -3.16
N LEU A 167 9.44 -9.07 -3.67
CA LEU A 167 9.81 -8.49 -4.97
C LEU A 167 11.01 -7.56 -4.87
N ASP A 168 11.16 -6.84 -3.77
CA ASP A 168 12.32 -6.02 -3.49
C ASP A 168 13.33 -6.76 -2.61
N ASP A 169 14.59 -6.49 -2.82
CA ASP A 169 15.63 -6.89 -1.89
C ASP A 169 15.74 -5.91 -0.70
N ILE A 170 16.53 -6.30 0.30
CA ILE A 170 16.70 -5.51 1.52
C ILE A 170 17.32 -4.14 1.23
N GLY A 171 18.28 -4.06 0.30
CA GLY A 171 18.94 -2.80 -0.07
C GLY A 171 17.98 -1.82 -0.73
N GLU A 172 17.14 -2.31 -1.64
CA GLU A 172 16.09 -1.51 -2.28
C GLU A 172 15.05 -1.03 -1.26
N THR A 173 14.65 -1.90 -0.33
CA THR A 173 13.72 -1.55 0.74
C THR A 173 14.30 -0.49 1.66
N MET A 174 15.57 -0.63 2.07
CA MET A 174 16.27 0.36 2.90
C MET A 174 16.36 1.71 2.17
N TYR A 175 16.70 1.70 0.88
CA TYR A 175 16.75 2.92 0.07
C TYR A 175 15.38 3.58 0.01
N MET A 176 14.32 2.85 -0.28
CA MET A 176 12.96 3.38 -0.40
C MET A 176 12.44 3.99 0.91
N LEU A 177 12.74 3.36 2.04
CA LEU A 177 12.25 3.80 3.34
C LEU A 177 13.08 4.94 3.95
N PHE A 178 14.39 4.95 3.72
CA PHE A 178 15.28 5.78 4.54
C PHE A 178 16.18 6.73 3.78
N ASP A 179 16.50 6.45 2.52
CA ASP A 179 17.57 7.14 1.81
C ASP A 179 17.13 7.72 0.45
N ARG A 180 15.88 7.51 0.06
CA ARG A 180 15.34 8.03 -1.19
C ARG A 180 15.34 9.55 -1.23
N GLU A 181 14.90 10.17 -0.15
CA GLU A 181 14.84 11.62 -0.05
C GLU A 181 16.08 12.17 0.65
N PRO A 182 16.62 13.30 0.18
CA PRO A 182 17.70 14.00 0.86
C PRO A 182 17.36 14.29 2.33
N PHE A 183 18.34 14.20 3.21
CA PHE A 183 18.12 14.29 4.66
C PHE A 183 17.38 15.56 5.10
N HIS A 184 17.71 16.72 4.51
CA HIS A 184 17.01 17.98 4.83
C HIS A 184 15.54 17.93 4.44
N TRP A 185 15.16 17.25 3.35
CA TRP A 185 13.77 17.08 2.95
C TRP A 185 13.03 16.13 3.89
N GLN A 186 13.72 15.09 4.39
CA GLN A 186 13.14 14.24 5.43
C GLN A 186 12.82 15.04 6.71
N CYS A 187 13.72 15.97 7.10
CA CYS A 187 13.49 16.85 8.23
C CYS A 187 12.29 17.80 7.99
N GLU A 188 12.21 18.41 6.82
CA GLU A 188 11.08 19.27 6.45
C GLU A 188 9.76 18.50 6.42
N GLU A 189 9.76 17.29 5.90
CA GLU A 189 8.57 16.45 5.80
C GLU A 189 8.07 16.05 7.20
N LEU A 190 8.96 15.63 8.09
CA LEU A 190 8.60 15.33 9.49
C LEU A 190 7.90 16.52 10.15
N TYR A 191 8.45 17.72 10.00
CA TYR A 191 7.86 18.91 10.59
C TYR A 191 6.50 19.26 9.97
N LYS A 192 6.37 19.19 8.62
CA LYS A 192 5.09 19.42 7.92
C LYS A 192 3.98 18.48 8.35
N VAL A 193 4.30 17.20 8.54
CA VAL A 193 3.32 16.20 8.97
C VAL A 193 2.87 16.47 10.41
N ILE A 194 3.77 16.93 11.25
CA ILE A 194 3.46 17.32 12.63
C ILE A 194 2.62 18.60 12.68
N GLU A 195 2.95 19.59 11.85
CA GLU A 195 2.23 20.87 11.75
C GLU A 195 0.82 20.68 11.15
N HIS A 196 0.63 19.70 10.25
CA HIS A 196 -0.62 19.49 9.52
C HIS A 196 -1.13 18.04 9.57
N PRO A 197 -1.32 17.45 10.76
CA PRO A 197 -1.69 16.03 10.90
C PRO A 197 -3.05 15.69 10.28
N ASP A 198 -3.98 16.64 10.26
CA ASP A 198 -5.30 16.50 9.66
C ASP A 198 -5.23 16.34 8.12
N LYS A 199 -4.22 16.90 7.47
CA LYS A 199 -3.98 16.71 6.02
C LYS A 199 -3.65 15.25 5.73
N GLU A 200 -2.74 14.65 6.50
CA GLU A 200 -2.36 13.24 6.37
C GLU A 200 -3.58 12.32 6.52
N VAL A 201 -4.38 12.55 7.55
CA VAL A 201 -5.60 11.75 7.80
C VAL A 201 -6.63 11.88 6.67
N ARG A 202 -6.88 13.12 6.18
CA ARG A 202 -7.82 13.32 5.06
C ARG A 202 -7.37 12.60 3.80
N GLN A 203 -6.10 12.63 3.53
CA GLN A 203 -5.47 12.03 2.38
C GLN A 203 -5.60 10.51 2.39
N GLU A 204 -5.22 9.88 3.49
CA GLU A 204 -5.34 8.43 3.65
C GLU A 204 -6.82 7.99 3.62
N ARG A 205 -7.74 8.77 4.20
CA ARG A 205 -9.18 8.51 4.12
C ARG A 205 -9.66 8.49 2.67
N THR A 206 -9.23 9.44 1.86
CA THR A 206 -9.56 9.50 0.44
C THR A 206 -9.02 8.29 -0.32
N LEU A 207 -7.76 7.90 -0.10
CA LEU A 207 -7.17 6.71 -0.72
C LEU A 207 -7.88 5.42 -0.28
N ARG A 208 -8.21 5.31 1.01
CA ARG A 208 -8.97 4.18 1.56
C ARG A 208 -10.35 4.07 0.92
N GLU A 209 -11.07 5.19 0.78
CA GLU A 209 -12.38 5.20 0.11
C GLU A 209 -12.26 4.77 -1.36
N MET A 210 -11.29 5.29 -2.11
CA MET A 210 -11.05 4.86 -3.48
C MET A 210 -10.78 3.35 -3.56
N TYR A 211 -9.99 2.82 -2.63
CA TYR A 211 -9.70 1.40 -2.55
C TYR A 211 -10.97 0.56 -2.29
N LEU A 212 -11.78 0.93 -1.31
CA LEU A 212 -13.02 0.22 -0.94
C LEU A 212 -14.03 0.16 -2.10
N TYR A 213 -13.97 1.12 -3.02
CA TYR A 213 -14.76 1.12 -4.26
C TYR A 213 -14.05 0.53 -5.47
N GLY A 214 -12.84 -0.04 -5.32
CA GLY A 214 -12.06 -0.61 -6.41
C GLY A 214 -11.53 0.38 -7.43
N ARG A 215 -11.42 1.66 -7.06
CA ARG A 215 -11.02 2.77 -7.94
C ARG A 215 -9.50 2.92 -8.02
N LEU A 216 -8.80 1.83 -8.40
CA LEU A 216 -7.32 1.79 -8.40
C LEU A 216 -6.70 2.81 -9.37
N SER A 217 -7.35 3.09 -10.50
CA SER A 217 -6.85 4.10 -11.45
C SER A 217 -6.94 5.51 -10.88
N ASP A 218 -7.97 5.80 -10.06
CA ASP A 218 -8.11 7.10 -9.43
C ASP A 218 -7.06 7.28 -8.31
N MET A 219 -6.73 6.22 -7.57
CA MET A 219 -5.61 6.23 -6.62
C MET A 219 -4.30 6.60 -7.33
N ALA A 220 -4.01 5.96 -8.46
CA ALA A 220 -2.83 6.27 -9.27
C ALA A 220 -2.85 7.72 -9.79
N TYR A 221 -4.02 8.26 -10.13
CA TYR A 221 -4.18 9.64 -10.55
C TYR A 221 -3.90 10.63 -9.42
N GLN A 222 -4.37 10.34 -8.20
CA GLN A 222 -4.09 11.16 -7.01
C GLN A 222 -2.59 11.29 -6.74
N ILE A 223 -1.84 10.21 -6.97
CA ILE A 223 -0.37 10.23 -6.83
C ILE A 223 0.30 11.05 -7.95
N LYS A 224 -0.29 11.02 -9.16
CA LYS A 224 0.25 11.70 -10.36
C LYS A 224 -0.14 13.19 -10.44
N GLY A 225 -1.17 13.60 -9.72
CA GLY A 225 -1.77 14.92 -9.87
C GLY A 225 -0.84 16.08 -9.51
N PRO A 226 -0.97 17.24 -10.20
CA PRO A 226 -0.18 18.44 -9.91
C PRO A 226 -0.58 19.10 -8.58
N ASP A 227 -1.72 18.69 -8.04
CA ASP A 227 -2.22 19.18 -6.77
C ASP A 227 -1.60 18.33 -5.66
N ASN A 228 -0.53 18.86 -5.05
CA ASN A 228 0.19 18.28 -3.91
C ASN A 228 -0.71 18.12 -2.66
N SER A 229 -1.97 17.76 -2.84
CA SER A 229 -2.87 17.38 -1.76
C SER A 229 -2.47 16.04 -1.15
N THR A 230 -1.63 15.25 -1.84
CA THR A 230 -1.01 14.04 -1.32
C THR A 230 0.43 14.31 -0.90
N SER A 231 0.92 13.68 0.14
CA SER A 231 2.34 13.69 0.56
C SER A 231 3.28 13.10 -0.51
N ILE A 232 2.70 12.54 -1.57
CA ILE A 232 3.41 11.87 -2.65
C ILE A 232 3.67 12.89 -3.76
N SER A 233 4.93 13.26 -3.95
CA SER A 233 5.36 14.21 -4.98
C SER A 233 5.40 13.57 -6.40
N PHE A 234 5.51 14.41 -7.44
CA PHE A 234 5.73 13.94 -8.82
C PHE A 234 6.99 13.07 -8.96
N SER A 235 8.01 13.28 -8.13
CA SER A 235 9.19 12.42 -8.05
C SER A 235 8.82 11.01 -7.62
N ASP A 236 7.86 10.87 -6.69
CA ASP A 236 7.36 9.60 -6.20
C ASP A 236 6.67 8.80 -7.30
N TYR A 237 5.81 9.43 -8.08
CA TYR A 237 5.18 8.76 -9.21
C TYR A 237 6.20 8.13 -10.18
N LYS A 238 7.29 8.84 -10.46
CA LYS A 238 8.37 8.33 -11.31
C LYS A 238 9.05 7.11 -10.69
N VAL A 239 9.25 7.15 -9.38
CA VAL A 239 9.80 6.02 -8.60
C VAL A 239 8.85 4.83 -8.65
N TYR A 240 7.55 5.02 -8.42
CA TYR A 240 6.55 3.95 -8.51
C TYR A 240 6.50 3.30 -9.90
N SER A 241 6.47 4.12 -10.96
CA SER A 241 6.47 3.60 -12.32
C SER A 241 7.73 2.79 -12.66
N GLN A 242 8.90 3.22 -12.19
CA GLN A 242 10.17 2.50 -12.37
C GLN A 242 10.20 1.20 -11.57
N ARG A 243 9.74 1.22 -10.31
CA ARG A 243 9.62 0.04 -9.45
C ARG A 243 8.72 -1.01 -10.11
N ASN A 244 7.57 -0.60 -10.66
CA ASN A 244 6.69 -1.48 -11.40
C ASN A 244 7.39 -2.16 -12.59
N LYS A 245 8.26 -1.45 -13.33
CA LYS A 245 9.05 -2.06 -14.42
C LYS A 245 10.01 -3.14 -13.93
N VAL A 246 10.63 -2.94 -12.78
CA VAL A 246 11.48 -3.94 -12.12
C VAL A 246 10.63 -5.12 -11.67
N TRP A 247 9.50 -4.85 -11.03
CA TRP A 247 8.59 -5.89 -10.54
C TRP A 247 8.01 -6.76 -11.66
N VAL A 248 7.67 -6.21 -12.82
CA VAL A 248 7.25 -7.02 -13.98
C VAL A 248 8.32 -8.02 -14.37
N LYS A 249 9.60 -7.61 -14.40
CA LYS A 249 10.71 -8.52 -14.72
C LYS A 249 10.85 -9.63 -13.67
N ARG A 250 10.76 -9.27 -12.37
CA ARG A 250 10.87 -10.21 -11.24
C ARG A 250 9.67 -11.15 -11.14
N LEU A 251 8.47 -10.66 -11.42
CA LEU A 251 7.25 -11.46 -11.44
C LEU A 251 7.20 -12.44 -12.63
N THR A 252 7.79 -12.11 -13.77
CA THR A 252 7.69 -12.90 -14.98
C THR A 252 8.02 -14.39 -14.80
N PRO A 253 9.13 -14.80 -14.14
CA PRO A 253 9.39 -16.23 -13.92
C PRO A 253 8.34 -16.90 -13.03
N TYR A 254 7.89 -16.25 -11.96
CA TYR A 254 6.84 -16.78 -11.10
C TYR A 254 5.50 -16.91 -11.83
N LEU A 255 5.16 -15.95 -12.67
CA LEU A 255 3.92 -15.98 -13.46
C LEU A 255 3.95 -17.04 -14.55
N LYS A 256 5.13 -17.33 -15.14
CA LYS A 256 5.29 -18.44 -16.09
C LYS A 256 5.19 -19.80 -15.42
N ASP A 257 5.78 -19.98 -14.24
CA ASP A 257 5.60 -21.18 -13.42
C ASP A 257 4.14 -21.31 -12.94
N GLY A 258 3.46 -20.19 -12.67
CA GLY A 258 2.07 -20.11 -12.26
C GLY A 258 1.83 -20.41 -10.79
N LYS A 259 0.56 -20.42 -10.40
CA LYS A 259 0.10 -20.69 -9.02
C LYS A 259 0.71 -19.78 -7.95
N ALA A 260 0.99 -18.52 -8.30
CA ALA A 260 1.41 -17.50 -7.37
C ALA A 260 0.21 -16.67 -6.89
N PHE A 261 0.10 -16.44 -5.59
CA PHE A 261 -0.79 -15.44 -5.01
C PHE A 261 0.05 -14.23 -4.61
N ILE A 262 -0.25 -13.08 -5.19
CA ILE A 262 0.58 -11.88 -5.12
C ILE A 262 -0.21 -10.81 -4.39
N THR A 263 0.33 -10.27 -3.30
CA THR A 263 -0.28 -9.20 -2.51
C THR A 263 0.58 -7.94 -2.62
N LEU A 264 0.01 -6.87 -3.16
CA LEU A 264 0.72 -5.61 -3.38
C LEU A 264 -0.19 -4.43 -3.03
N ASN A 265 0.38 -3.38 -2.49
CA ASN A 265 -0.37 -2.18 -2.21
C ASN A 265 -1.05 -1.64 -3.48
N ALA A 266 -2.32 -1.29 -3.35
CA ALA A 266 -3.19 -0.86 -4.44
C ALA A 266 -2.63 0.31 -5.25
N ILE A 267 -1.83 1.15 -4.62
CA ILE A 267 -1.18 2.34 -5.19
C ILE A 267 -0.31 2.01 -6.42
N TYR A 268 0.24 0.78 -6.48
CA TYR A 268 1.10 0.33 -7.57
C TYR A 268 0.35 -0.25 -8.76
N LEU A 269 -0.93 -0.63 -8.59
CA LEU A 269 -1.61 -1.48 -9.56
C LEU A 269 -2.33 -0.71 -10.67
N GLY A 270 -2.96 0.41 -10.31
CA GLY A 270 -3.85 1.16 -11.21
C GLY A 270 -3.13 2.12 -12.17
N GLY A 271 -3.88 2.65 -13.14
CA GLY A 271 -3.39 3.63 -14.10
C GLY A 271 -2.61 3.06 -15.28
N GLU A 272 -2.20 3.94 -16.19
CA GLU A 272 -1.49 3.57 -17.42
C GLU A 272 -0.09 3.01 -17.18
N ASP A 273 0.60 3.52 -16.16
CA ASP A 273 1.93 3.06 -15.73
C ASP A 273 1.86 2.08 -14.54
N GLY A 274 0.64 1.68 -14.14
CA GLY A 274 0.42 0.73 -13.07
C GLY A 274 0.86 -0.69 -13.45
N LEU A 275 1.12 -1.51 -12.44
CA LEU A 275 1.62 -2.87 -12.64
C LEU A 275 0.70 -3.71 -13.53
N LEU A 276 -0.63 -3.57 -13.40
CA LEU A 276 -1.58 -4.32 -14.23
C LEU A 276 -1.48 -3.97 -15.71
N ALA A 277 -1.27 -2.69 -16.05
CA ALA A 277 -1.05 -2.24 -17.41
C ALA A 277 0.29 -2.74 -17.95
N GLN A 278 1.34 -2.67 -17.15
CA GLN A 278 2.67 -3.13 -17.54
C GLN A 278 2.73 -4.65 -17.73
N LEU A 279 2.02 -5.45 -16.95
CA LEU A 279 1.88 -6.91 -17.17
C LEU A 279 1.14 -7.20 -18.46
N LYS A 280 0.10 -6.43 -18.82
CA LYS A 280 -0.56 -6.57 -20.13
C LYS A 280 0.41 -6.26 -21.28
N ALA A 281 1.20 -5.19 -21.16
CA ALA A 281 2.23 -4.83 -22.15
C ALA A 281 3.32 -5.91 -22.26
N ALA A 282 3.62 -6.64 -21.18
CA ALA A 282 4.53 -7.79 -21.18
C ALA A 282 3.90 -9.08 -21.73
N GLY A 283 2.67 -9.04 -22.27
CA GLY A 283 2.00 -10.14 -22.93
C GLY A 283 1.14 -11.03 -22.02
N PHE A 284 0.99 -10.71 -20.75
CA PHE A 284 0.09 -11.42 -19.88
C PHE A 284 -1.37 -10.98 -20.07
N ARG A 285 -2.29 -11.91 -19.87
CA ARG A 285 -3.73 -11.63 -19.81
C ARG A 285 -4.11 -11.33 -18.36
N VAL A 286 -4.55 -10.10 -18.10
CA VAL A 286 -5.00 -9.63 -16.81
C VAL A 286 -6.51 -9.43 -16.83
N LYS A 287 -7.26 -10.13 -15.99
CA LYS A 287 -8.72 -10.03 -15.85
C LYS A 287 -9.10 -9.90 -14.39
N SER A 288 -10.08 -9.04 -14.08
CA SER A 288 -10.69 -9.02 -12.74
C SER A 288 -11.35 -10.38 -12.42
N VAL A 289 -11.32 -10.75 -11.15
CA VAL A 289 -12.06 -11.89 -10.60
C VAL A 289 -13.35 -11.35 -10.00
N ASN A 290 -14.47 -11.83 -10.50
CA ASN A 290 -15.82 -11.48 -10.05
C ASN A 290 -16.43 -12.63 -9.27
#